data_e4ceda61cc53ffdeb6880bde37e52b77
#
_entry.id   e4ceda61cc53ffdeb6880bde37e52b77
#
_cell.length_a   1.000
_cell.length_b   1.000
_cell.length_c   1.000
_cell.angle_alpha   90.00
_cell.angle_beta   90.00
_cell.angle_gamma   90.00
#
_symmetry.space_group_name_H-M   'P 1'
#
loop_
_entity.id
_entity.type
_entity.pdbx_description
1 polymer ?
#
loop_
_entity_poly.entity_id
_entity_poly.type
_entity_poly.pdbx_seq_one_letter_code
_entity_poly.pdbx_strand_id
1 'polypeptide(L)'
;MERLNELQAEAVALLEKLVATPSVSRDEARTADLLTGHLAAHGIAAERLYNNVYARAAHFDAAKPTLLLNSHHDTVRPTAAWTRDPFAATWEGERLYGLGANDAGASVAALTAAFRHYYDAELPFNLLLALSGEEECMGENGIRALLPVLGKVDMALVGEPTGMQAATGERGLVVLDCTAHGRSGHAARGEGVNALYIALDDIARLRSFRFGRESELLGPIGIAVTQIEAGTQHNVVPDTCRFVVDVRTTDAYSNEETVGILRAALRSDAVPRSTRIRAAAVGGEHPLVKAAVAAGRETYISPTTSDRTLMPFPALKMGPGQSSRSHTADEFVLLEEIAEGIAVYEKYIGKLAQEYGWKTLG
;
A
#
# COMPACT_ATOMS: atom_id res chain seq x y z
N MET A 1 -7.30 -31.22 -4.61
CA MET A 1 -6.78 -30.93 -5.95
C MET A 1 -7.87 -30.40 -6.89
N GLU A 2 -8.99 -31.09 -7.12
CA GLU A 2 -10.06 -30.60 -8.01
C GLU A 2 -10.56 -29.19 -7.61
N ARG A 3 -10.91 -28.97 -6.34
CA ARG A 3 -11.41 -27.67 -5.86
C ARG A 3 -10.37 -26.52 -5.98
N LEU A 4 -9.09 -26.82 -5.82
CA LEU A 4 -8.03 -25.83 -6.03
C LEU A 4 -7.92 -25.43 -7.51
N ASN A 5 -8.09 -26.41 -8.43
CA ASN A 5 -8.10 -26.15 -9.87
C ASN A 5 -9.30 -25.30 -10.30
N GLU A 6 -10.49 -25.50 -9.68
CA GLU A 6 -11.67 -24.67 -9.94
C GLU A 6 -11.44 -23.22 -9.45
N LEU A 7 -11.01 -23.03 -8.19
CA LEU A 7 -10.71 -21.71 -7.65
C LEU A 7 -9.65 -20.98 -8.44
N GLN A 8 -8.63 -21.69 -8.92
CA GLN A 8 -7.59 -21.13 -9.77
C GLN A 8 -8.16 -20.67 -11.13
N ALA A 9 -8.94 -21.51 -11.80
CA ALA A 9 -9.55 -21.16 -13.08
C ALA A 9 -10.47 -19.94 -12.96
N GLU A 10 -11.26 -19.87 -11.89
CA GLU A 10 -12.14 -18.73 -11.60
C GLU A 10 -11.37 -17.46 -11.27
N ALA A 11 -10.28 -17.56 -10.49
CA ALA A 11 -9.42 -16.42 -10.18
C ALA A 11 -8.76 -15.84 -11.44
N VAL A 12 -8.28 -16.72 -12.33
CA VAL A 12 -7.74 -16.31 -13.64
C VAL A 12 -8.80 -15.61 -14.47
N ALA A 13 -10.00 -16.20 -14.58
CA ALA A 13 -11.11 -15.59 -15.33
C ALA A 13 -11.58 -14.26 -14.72
N LEU A 14 -11.52 -14.10 -13.39
CA LEU A 14 -11.79 -12.83 -12.73
C LEU A 14 -10.72 -11.80 -13.06
N LEU A 15 -9.43 -12.18 -13.00
CA LEU A 15 -8.32 -11.29 -13.30
C LEU A 15 -8.35 -10.81 -14.76
N GLU A 16 -8.63 -11.70 -15.73
CA GLU A 16 -8.80 -11.32 -17.14
C GLU A 16 -9.87 -10.25 -17.33
N LYS A 17 -11.01 -10.38 -16.63
CA LYS A 17 -12.09 -9.39 -16.66
C LYS A 17 -11.68 -8.07 -15.99
N LEU A 18 -10.95 -8.13 -14.89
CA LEU A 18 -10.44 -6.92 -14.20
C LEU A 18 -9.51 -6.15 -15.13
N VAL A 19 -8.52 -6.80 -15.72
CA VAL A 19 -7.59 -6.20 -16.69
C VAL A 19 -8.32 -5.61 -17.90
N ALA A 20 -9.32 -6.34 -18.43
CA ALA A 20 -10.10 -5.87 -19.58
C ALA A 20 -11.08 -4.72 -19.24
N THR A 21 -11.18 -4.34 -17.96
CA THR A 21 -12.05 -3.27 -17.51
C THR A 21 -11.19 -2.13 -16.96
N PRO A 22 -10.97 -1.03 -17.71
CA PRO A 22 -10.19 0.10 -17.21
C PRO A 22 -10.69 0.60 -15.85
N SER A 23 -9.75 0.78 -14.92
CA SER A 23 -10.03 1.14 -13.51
C SER A 23 -8.99 2.11 -12.95
N VAL A 24 -8.61 3.13 -13.72
CA VAL A 24 -7.71 4.16 -13.21
C VAL A 24 -8.31 4.79 -11.95
N SER A 25 -7.48 5.04 -10.94
CA SER A 25 -7.92 5.61 -9.65
C SER A 25 -8.97 6.72 -9.80
N ARG A 26 -10.08 6.60 -9.09
CA ARG A 26 -11.33 7.41 -9.13
C ARG A 26 -12.27 7.11 -10.29
N ASP A 27 -11.95 6.13 -11.15
CA ASP A 27 -12.81 5.67 -12.26
C ASP A 27 -12.99 4.14 -12.23
N GLU A 28 -13.14 3.57 -11.01
CA GLU A 28 -13.19 2.12 -10.77
C GLU A 28 -14.63 1.59 -10.69
N ALA A 29 -15.65 2.38 -11.02
CA ALA A 29 -17.05 1.98 -10.85
C ALA A 29 -17.38 0.66 -11.55
N ARG A 30 -16.83 0.43 -12.75
CA ARG A 30 -17.08 -0.76 -13.56
C ARG A 30 -16.43 -2.02 -12.98
N THR A 31 -15.22 -1.92 -12.42
CA THR A 31 -14.57 -3.03 -11.74
C THR A 31 -15.23 -3.33 -10.40
N ALA A 32 -15.73 -2.32 -9.68
CA ALA A 32 -16.54 -2.52 -8.49
C ALA A 32 -17.86 -3.27 -8.80
N ASP A 33 -18.55 -2.94 -9.91
CA ASP A 33 -19.74 -3.67 -10.37
C ASP A 33 -19.40 -5.11 -10.73
N LEU A 34 -18.27 -5.35 -11.41
CA LEU A 34 -17.78 -6.67 -11.77
C LEU A 34 -17.50 -7.52 -10.53
N LEU A 35 -16.80 -6.96 -9.52
CA LEU A 35 -16.46 -7.65 -8.27
C LEU A 35 -17.71 -7.97 -7.45
N THR A 36 -18.66 -7.02 -7.35
CA THR A 36 -19.95 -7.24 -6.68
C THR A 36 -20.72 -8.37 -7.38
N GLY A 37 -20.80 -8.34 -8.71
CA GLY A 37 -21.47 -9.38 -9.49
C GLY A 37 -20.78 -10.75 -9.37
N HIS A 38 -19.44 -10.78 -9.33
CA HIS A 38 -18.68 -12.01 -9.13
C HIS A 38 -18.98 -12.64 -7.77
N LEU A 39 -18.96 -11.87 -6.69
CA LEU A 39 -19.29 -12.36 -5.34
C LEU A 39 -20.75 -12.85 -5.28
N ALA A 40 -21.70 -12.10 -5.84
CA ALA A 40 -23.11 -12.46 -5.88
C ALA A 40 -23.37 -13.79 -6.66
N ALA A 41 -22.65 -14.01 -7.76
CA ALA A 41 -22.73 -15.26 -8.53
C ALA A 41 -22.31 -16.49 -7.72
N HIS A 42 -21.54 -16.30 -6.65
CA HIS A 42 -21.12 -17.34 -5.72
C HIS A 42 -21.91 -17.35 -4.40
N GLY A 43 -23.07 -16.68 -4.36
CA GLY A 43 -23.93 -16.64 -3.17
C GLY A 43 -23.41 -15.77 -2.03
N ILE A 44 -22.40 -14.94 -2.28
CA ILE A 44 -21.79 -14.06 -1.28
C ILE A 44 -22.44 -12.68 -1.38
N ALA A 45 -23.09 -12.24 -0.28
CA ALA A 45 -23.62 -10.90 -0.18
C ALA A 45 -22.47 -9.89 -0.03
N ALA A 46 -22.27 -9.07 -1.06
CA ALA A 46 -21.29 -8.00 -1.04
C ALA A 46 -21.98 -6.64 -0.89
N GLU A 47 -21.37 -5.77 -0.13
CA GLU A 47 -21.76 -4.38 0.06
C GLU A 47 -20.80 -3.46 -0.68
N ARG A 48 -21.22 -2.24 -0.99
CA ARG A 48 -20.41 -1.25 -1.68
C ARG A 48 -20.46 0.09 -0.97
N LEU A 49 -19.28 0.71 -0.83
CA LEU A 49 -19.13 2.11 -0.40
C LEU A 49 -18.22 2.83 -1.40
N TYR A 50 -18.74 3.83 -2.12
CA TYR A 50 -18.08 4.39 -3.31
C TYR A 50 -17.73 3.26 -4.31
N ASN A 51 -16.44 3.09 -4.62
CA ASN A 51 -15.95 2.00 -5.45
C ASN A 51 -15.33 0.84 -4.65
N ASN A 52 -15.34 0.90 -3.32
CA ASN A 52 -14.89 -0.22 -2.51
C ASN A 52 -15.99 -1.29 -2.42
N VAL A 53 -15.60 -2.54 -2.58
CA VAL A 53 -16.50 -3.71 -2.45
C VAL A 53 -16.06 -4.53 -1.25
N TYR A 54 -16.99 -4.88 -0.35
CA TYR A 54 -16.64 -5.66 0.83
C TYR A 54 -17.69 -6.71 1.17
N ALA A 55 -17.26 -7.77 1.81
CA ALA A 55 -18.11 -8.88 2.21
C ALA A 55 -17.66 -9.49 3.53
N ARG A 56 -18.63 -9.99 4.33
CA ARG A 56 -18.39 -10.75 5.56
C ARG A 56 -18.58 -12.24 5.28
N ALA A 57 -17.77 -13.10 5.89
CA ALA A 57 -17.98 -14.53 5.85
C ALA A 57 -19.29 -14.90 6.60
N ALA A 58 -19.84 -16.07 6.29
CA ALA A 58 -21.18 -16.50 6.75
C ALA A 58 -21.32 -16.55 8.28
N HIS A 59 -20.25 -16.96 8.99
CA HIS A 59 -20.27 -17.15 10.46
C HIS A 59 -19.63 -15.97 11.21
N PHE A 60 -20.07 -14.73 10.90
CA PHE A 60 -19.57 -13.53 11.57
C PHE A 60 -20.12 -13.43 12.99
N ASP A 61 -19.23 -13.31 13.97
CA ASP A 61 -19.53 -13.19 15.40
C ASP A 61 -18.79 -11.97 15.99
N ALA A 62 -19.53 -10.98 16.49
CA ALA A 62 -18.97 -9.75 17.06
C ALA A 62 -18.03 -9.98 18.28
N ALA A 63 -18.10 -11.15 18.92
CA ALA A 63 -17.23 -11.50 20.03
C ALA A 63 -15.83 -12.00 19.57
N LYS A 64 -15.69 -12.41 18.31
CA LYS A 64 -14.42 -12.87 17.74
C LYS A 64 -13.56 -11.71 17.23
N PRO A 65 -12.22 -11.84 17.25
CA PRO A 65 -11.35 -10.92 16.52
C PRO A 65 -11.62 -10.99 15.01
N THR A 66 -11.32 -9.93 14.29
CA THR A 66 -11.61 -9.82 12.86
C THR A 66 -10.32 -9.70 12.04
N LEU A 67 -10.14 -10.61 11.08
CA LEU A 67 -9.12 -10.54 10.03
C LEU A 67 -9.73 -9.89 8.77
N LEU A 68 -9.15 -8.81 8.33
CA LEU A 68 -9.44 -8.15 7.06
C LEU A 68 -8.50 -8.69 5.97
N LEU A 69 -9.05 -9.21 4.89
CA LEU A 69 -8.34 -9.45 3.63
C LEU A 69 -8.59 -8.24 2.73
N ASN A 70 -7.54 -7.50 2.40
CA ASN A 70 -7.65 -6.30 1.59
C ASN A 70 -6.73 -6.38 0.37
N SER A 71 -7.18 -5.88 -0.76
CA SER A 71 -6.36 -5.53 -1.92
C SER A 71 -7.08 -4.48 -2.74
N HIS A 72 -6.35 -3.76 -3.61
CA HIS A 72 -6.95 -2.72 -4.44
C HIS A 72 -7.21 -3.21 -5.86
N HIS A 73 -8.22 -2.61 -6.51
CA HIS A 73 -8.60 -2.93 -7.89
C HIS A 73 -8.50 -1.72 -8.82
N ASP A 74 -8.06 -0.59 -8.31
CA ASP A 74 -7.67 0.55 -9.14
C ASP A 74 -6.25 0.40 -9.68
N THR A 75 -5.94 1.19 -10.69
CA THR A 75 -4.63 1.18 -11.36
C THR A 75 -4.12 2.60 -11.57
N VAL A 76 -2.81 2.74 -11.75
CA VAL A 76 -2.21 3.95 -12.31
C VAL A 76 -2.67 4.16 -13.76
N ARG A 77 -2.34 5.31 -14.36
CA ARG A 77 -2.52 5.53 -15.80
C ARG A 77 -1.43 4.80 -16.58
N PRO A 78 -1.76 4.16 -17.73
CA PRO A 78 -0.74 3.55 -18.57
C PRO A 78 0.21 4.63 -19.10
N THR A 79 1.50 4.32 -19.16
CA THR A 79 2.52 5.20 -19.73
C THR A 79 2.59 5.06 -21.25
N ALA A 80 3.18 6.04 -21.94
CA ALA A 80 3.39 5.98 -23.39
C ALA A 80 4.40 4.90 -23.83
N ALA A 81 5.07 4.23 -22.90
CA ALA A 81 6.04 3.17 -23.16
C ALA A 81 5.39 1.78 -23.37
N TRP A 82 4.08 1.65 -23.13
CA TRP A 82 3.37 0.38 -23.39
C TRP A 82 3.45 0.01 -24.87
N THR A 83 3.86 -1.23 -25.15
CA THR A 83 3.93 -1.78 -26.52
C THR A 83 2.69 -2.61 -26.86
N ARG A 84 1.90 -3.00 -25.85
CA ARG A 84 0.62 -3.73 -25.95
C ARG A 84 -0.54 -2.82 -25.56
N ASP A 85 -1.76 -3.22 -25.88
CA ASP A 85 -2.95 -2.60 -25.31
C ASP A 85 -3.00 -2.94 -23.81
N PRO A 86 -2.88 -1.95 -22.90
CA PRO A 86 -2.87 -2.17 -21.46
C PRO A 86 -4.18 -2.78 -20.91
N PHE A 87 -5.27 -2.71 -21.68
CA PHE A 87 -6.59 -3.20 -21.28
C PHE A 87 -7.03 -4.45 -22.06
N ALA A 88 -6.12 -5.09 -22.79
CA ALA A 88 -6.43 -6.30 -23.54
C ALA A 88 -5.83 -7.54 -22.89
N ALA A 89 -6.30 -7.97 -21.74
CA ALA A 89 -5.82 -9.18 -21.04
C ALA A 89 -5.21 -10.25 -22.01
N THR A 90 -3.92 -10.12 -22.29
CA THR A 90 -3.25 -10.87 -23.37
C THR A 90 -2.33 -11.94 -22.81
N TRP A 91 -2.57 -13.20 -23.19
CA TRP A 91 -1.70 -14.31 -22.84
C TRP A 91 -0.56 -14.51 -23.83
N GLU A 92 0.68 -14.62 -23.31
CA GLU A 92 1.84 -15.13 -24.06
C GLU A 92 2.53 -16.21 -23.22
N GLY A 93 2.37 -17.45 -23.62
CA GLY A 93 2.77 -18.59 -22.79
C GLY A 93 2.01 -18.56 -21.46
N GLU A 94 2.73 -18.50 -20.35
CA GLU A 94 2.17 -18.45 -19.00
C GLU A 94 2.02 -17.02 -18.44
N ARG A 95 2.23 -16.00 -19.27
CA ARG A 95 2.16 -14.59 -18.86
C ARG A 95 0.85 -13.97 -19.28
N LEU A 96 0.12 -13.46 -18.31
CA LEU A 96 -1.03 -12.58 -18.54
C LEU A 96 -0.54 -11.13 -18.50
N TYR A 97 -0.50 -10.47 -19.65
CA TYR A 97 -0.17 -9.06 -19.79
C TYR A 97 -1.40 -8.18 -19.61
N GLY A 98 -1.24 -7.06 -18.96
CA GLY A 98 -2.23 -6.01 -18.83
C GLY A 98 -1.98 -5.14 -17.61
N LEU A 99 -2.45 -3.90 -17.66
CA LEU A 99 -2.33 -2.93 -16.57
C LEU A 99 -3.13 -3.42 -15.35
N GLY A 100 -2.49 -3.46 -14.19
CA GLY A 100 -3.08 -3.98 -12.96
C GLY A 100 -3.13 -5.52 -12.90
N ALA A 101 -2.56 -6.25 -13.88
CA ALA A 101 -2.49 -7.71 -13.79
C ALA A 101 -1.64 -8.17 -12.61
N ASN A 102 -0.53 -7.47 -12.35
CA ASN A 102 0.39 -7.71 -11.24
C ASN A 102 0.05 -6.84 -10.03
N ASP A 103 -0.28 -5.55 -10.24
CA ASP A 103 -0.50 -4.53 -9.20
C ASP A 103 -1.94 -3.96 -9.26
N ALA A 104 -2.90 -4.45 -8.45
CA ALA A 104 -2.81 -5.63 -7.58
C ALA A 104 -3.91 -6.66 -7.94
N GLY A 105 -4.33 -6.74 -9.23
CA GLY A 105 -5.42 -7.61 -9.69
C GLY A 105 -5.19 -9.09 -9.39
N ALA A 106 -3.94 -9.58 -9.50
CA ALA A 106 -3.61 -10.95 -9.10
C ALA A 106 -3.89 -11.19 -7.61
N SER A 107 -3.59 -10.22 -6.74
CA SER A 107 -3.90 -10.27 -5.31
C SER A 107 -5.40 -10.21 -5.06
N VAL A 108 -6.15 -9.34 -5.77
CA VAL A 108 -7.62 -9.27 -5.71
C VAL A 108 -8.23 -10.64 -6.04
N ALA A 109 -7.81 -11.25 -7.14
CA ALA A 109 -8.32 -12.54 -7.57
C ALA A 109 -7.97 -13.66 -6.59
N ALA A 110 -6.72 -13.74 -6.13
CA ALA A 110 -6.26 -14.77 -5.21
C ALA A 110 -6.88 -14.63 -3.81
N LEU A 111 -7.01 -13.41 -3.26
CA LEU A 111 -7.68 -13.18 -1.97
C LEU A 111 -9.18 -13.46 -2.05
N THR A 112 -9.83 -13.13 -3.18
CA THR A 112 -11.24 -13.46 -3.40
C THR A 112 -11.44 -14.97 -3.42
N ALA A 113 -10.56 -15.74 -4.07
CA ALA A 113 -10.59 -17.20 -4.07
C ALA A 113 -10.39 -17.77 -2.65
N ALA A 114 -9.40 -17.28 -1.90
CA ALA A 114 -9.15 -17.71 -0.53
C ALA A 114 -10.32 -17.34 0.41
N PHE A 115 -10.92 -16.16 0.26
CA PHE A 115 -12.11 -15.76 1.02
C PHE A 115 -13.28 -16.73 0.76
N ARG A 116 -13.52 -17.09 -0.52
CA ARG A 116 -14.56 -18.05 -0.89
C ARG A 116 -14.29 -19.46 -0.34
N HIS A 117 -13.01 -19.88 -0.28
CA HIS A 117 -12.64 -21.16 0.32
C HIS A 117 -13.08 -21.24 1.79
N TYR A 118 -12.93 -20.15 2.54
CA TYR A 118 -13.24 -20.07 3.96
C TYR A 118 -14.60 -19.42 4.28
N TYR A 119 -15.44 -19.13 3.27
CA TYR A 119 -16.68 -18.37 3.43
C TYR A 119 -17.62 -18.98 4.48
N ASP A 120 -17.81 -20.31 4.43
CA ASP A 120 -18.67 -21.08 5.34
C ASP A 120 -17.87 -21.76 6.49
N ALA A 121 -16.60 -21.44 6.66
CA ALA A 121 -15.78 -22.06 7.69
C ALA A 121 -15.99 -21.38 9.05
N GLU A 122 -16.16 -22.19 10.12
CA GLU A 122 -16.21 -21.71 11.49
C GLU A 122 -14.80 -21.42 12.01
N LEU A 123 -14.20 -20.32 11.59
CA LEU A 123 -12.88 -19.88 12.03
C LEU A 123 -12.93 -19.32 13.47
N PRO A 124 -11.80 -19.28 14.20
CA PRO A 124 -11.69 -18.66 15.53
C PRO A 124 -11.70 -17.13 15.46
N PHE A 125 -11.74 -16.55 14.27
CA PHE A 125 -11.85 -15.13 13.98
C PHE A 125 -12.85 -14.90 12.84
N ASN A 126 -13.38 -13.69 12.76
CA ASN A 126 -14.18 -13.26 11.63
C ASN A 126 -13.29 -13.03 10.40
N LEU A 127 -13.82 -13.33 9.22
CA LEU A 127 -13.16 -13.04 7.96
C LEU A 127 -13.94 -11.96 7.21
N LEU A 128 -13.26 -10.87 6.86
CA LEU A 128 -13.75 -9.79 6.02
C LEU A 128 -12.93 -9.74 4.74
N LEU A 129 -13.58 -9.53 3.61
CA LEU A 129 -12.94 -9.16 2.35
C LEU A 129 -13.23 -7.69 2.07
N ALA A 130 -12.23 -6.92 1.69
CA ALA A 130 -12.36 -5.55 1.20
C ALA A 130 -11.49 -5.35 -0.03
N LEU A 131 -12.12 -5.06 -1.15
CA LEU A 131 -11.51 -4.76 -2.42
C LEU A 131 -11.64 -3.26 -2.64
N SER A 132 -10.54 -2.53 -2.40
CA SER A 132 -10.51 -1.06 -2.32
C SER A 132 -10.25 -0.41 -3.68
N GLY A 133 -10.81 0.78 -3.87
CA GLY A 133 -10.41 1.71 -4.92
C GLY A 133 -9.49 2.80 -4.37
N GLU A 134 -9.01 3.67 -5.24
CA GLU A 134 -8.19 4.85 -4.92
C GLU A 134 -6.89 4.58 -4.13
N GLU A 135 -6.36 3.35 -4.13
CA GLU A 135 -5.10 3.03 -3.45
C GLU A 135 -3.93 3.78 -4.07
N GLU A 136 -3.80 3.73 -5.38
CA GLU A 136 -2.70 4.28 -6.17
C GLU A 136 -2.57 5.81 -6.08
N CYS A 137 -3.62 6.47 -5.63
CA CYS A 137 -3.61 7.90 -5.36
C CYS A 137 -3.79 8.27 -3.88
N MET A 138 -3.76 7.26 -2.96
CA MET A 138 -4.05 7.44 -1.53
C MET A 138 -5.31 8.27 -1.28
N GLY A 139 -6.37 7.98 -2.04
CA GLY A 139 -7.58 8.77 -2.14
C GLY A 139 -8.45 8.74 -0.88
N GLU A 140 -9.38 9.69 -0.80
CA GLU A 140 -10.26 9.81 0.37
C GLU A 140 -11.38 8.79 0.37
N ASN A 141 -11.80 8.30 -0.81
CA ASN A 141 -12.91 7.36 -0.96
C ASN A 141 -12.46 5.90 -1.04
N GLY A 142 -11.16 5.59 -0.89
CA GLY A 142 -10.59 4.26 -0.83
C GLY A 142 -10.77 3.59 0.54
N ILE A 143 -9.81 2.76 0.93
CA ILE A 143 -9.83 2.00 2.21
C ILE A 143 -10.09 2.90 3.42
N ARG A 144 -9.62 4.14 3.40
CA ARG A 144 -9.80 5.12 4.46
C ARG A 144 -11.27 5.41 4.76
N ALA A 145 -12.10 5.56 3.71
CA ALA A 145 -13.53 5.76 3.87
C ALA A 145 -14.22 4.47 4.33
N LEU A 146 -13.68 3.33 3.92
CA LEU A 146 -14.28 2.03 4.20
C LEU A 146 -14.04 1.57 5.65
N LEU A 147 -12.85 1.79 6.22
CA LEU A 147 -12.49 1.31 7.56
C LEU A 147 -13.54 1.61 8.65
N PRO A 148 -14.11 2.83 8.76
CA PRO A 148 -15.15 3.12 9.75
C PRO A 148 -16.45 2.31 9.57
N VAL A 149 -16.74 1.86 8.35
CA VAL A 149 -17.96 1.12 8.00
C VAL A 149 -17.79 -0.38 8.26
N LEU A 150 -16.59 -0.90 8.19
CA LEU A 150 -16.29 -2.31 8.45
C LEU A 150 -16.55 -2.71 9.90
N GLY A 151 -16.55 -1.75 10.83
CA GLY A 151 -16.63 -1.99 12.26
C GLY A 151 -15.26 -2.29 12.86
N LYS A 152 -15.24 -3.12 13.91
CA LYS A 152 -13.98 -3.49 14.56
C LYS A 152 -13.19 -4.47 13.69
N VAL A 153 -12.00 -4.04 13.30
CA VAL A 153 -10.98 -4.88 12.65
C VAL A 153 -9.77 -4.97 13.60
N ASP A 154 -9.29 -6.17 13.86
CA ASP A 154 -8.18 -6.40 14.80
C ASP A 154 -6.85 -6.60 14.07
N MET A 155 -6.88 -7.09 12.82
CA MET A 155 -5.69 -7.37 12.02
C MET A 155 -6.04 -7.44 10.53
N ALA A 156 -5.04 -7.27 9.65
CA ALA A 156 -5.24 -7.38 8.20
C ALA A 156 -4.13 -8.14 7.49
N LEU A 157 -4.50 -8.72 6.35
CA LEU A 157 -3.62 -9.17 5.29
C LEU A 157 -3.89 -8.32 4.05
N VAL A 158 -2.88 -7.58 3.59
CA VAL A 158 -2.97 -6.70 2.42
C VAL A 158 -2.30 -7.38 1.24
N GLY A 159 -3.06 -7.62 0.20
CA GLY A 159 -2.61 -8.27 -1.04
C GLY A 159 -1.94 -7.28 -1.97
N GLU A 160 -0.64 -7.47 -2.17
CA GLU A 160 0.25 -6.65 -2.99
C GLU A 160 1.32 -7.52 -3.64
N PRO A 161 1.95 -7.11 -4.76
CA PRO A 161 2.95 -7.93 -5.44
C PRO A 161 4.25 -8.05 -4.64
N THR A 162 4.40 -9.12 -3.86
CA THR A 162 5.56 -9.38 -2.99
C THR A 162 6.28 -10.69 -3.29
N GLY A 163 5.90 -11.39 -4.36
CA GLY A 163 6.35 -12.77 -4.61
C GLY A 163 5.92 -13.72 -3.50
N MET A 164 4.74 -13.48 -2.91
CA MET A 164 4.22 -14.21 -1.75
C MET A 164 5.15 -14.18 -0.52
N GLN A 165 6.12 -13.27 -0.44
CA GLN A 165 6.89 -13.05 0.78
C GLN A 165 6.18 -12.06 1.70
N ALA A 166 6.39 -12.23 3.01
CA ALA A 166 5.68 -11.48 4.04
C ALA A 166 6.39 -10.15 4.36
N ALA A 167 5.87 -9.04 3.87
CA ALA A 167 6.37 -7.73 4.26
C ALA A 167 5.84 -7.35 5.64
N THR A 168 6.71 -7.39 6.64
CA THR A 168 6.37 -7.08 8.04
C THR A 168 6.43 -5.60 8.35
N GLY A 169 7.04 -4.78 7.48
CA GLY A 169 7.14 -3.34 7.67
C GLY A 169 7.12 -2.56 6.37
N GLU A 170 6.62 -1.33 6.48
CA GLU A 170 6.61 -0.29 5.44
C GLU A 170 6.95 1.04 6.07
N ARG A 171 7.75 1.86 5.40
CA ARG A 171 8.02 3.23 5.84
C ARG A 171 6.85 4.13 5.51
N GLY A 172 6.56 5.07 6.41
CA GLY A 172 5.63 6.15 6.13
C GLY A 172 6.29 7.23 5.25
N LEU A 173 5.48 8.21 4.85
CA LEU A 173 5.91 9.31 4.01
C LEU A 173 5.37 10.63 4.53
N VAL A 174 6.27 11.61 4.69
CA VAL A 174 5.94 13.02 4.84
C VAL A 174 6.74 13.81 3.81
N VAL A 175 6.05 14.59 2.99
CA VAL A 175 6.69 15.56 2.09
C VAL A 175 6.56 16.94 2.73
N LEU A 176 7.69 17.61 2.94
CA LEU A 176 7.71 18.99 3.47
C LEU A 176 8.00 19.98 2.34
N ASP A 177 7.12 20.96 2.19
CA ASP A 177 7.39 22.18 1.43
C ASP A 177 8.06 23.18 2.35
N CYS A 178 9.33 23.49 2.08
CA CYS A 178 10.13 24.38 2.90
C CYS A 178 10.35 25.72 2.21
N THR A 179 10.28 26.82 2.98
CA THR A 179 10.51 28.18 2.47
C THR A 179 11.46 28.93 3.39
N ALA A 180 12.63 29.26 2.88
CA ALA A 180 13.56 30.19 3.52
C ALA A 180 13.22 31.62 3.13
N HIS A 181 13.21 32.51 4.12
CA HIS A 181 12.91 33.92 3.95
C HIS A 181 14.15 34.79 4.17
N GLY A 182 14.44 35.64 3.22
CA GLY A 182 15.51 36.62 3.26
C GLY A 182 14.99 38.03 3.02
N ARG A 183 15.83 38.83 2.38
CA ARG A 183 15.50 40.23 1.98
C ARG A 183 16.28 40.54 0.72
N SER A 184 15.59 40.98 -0.34
CA SER A 184 16.22 41.43 -1.58
C SER A 184 17.22 42.56 -1.36
N GLY A 185 18.24 42.58 -2.21
CA GLY A 185 19.26 43.61 -2.25
C GLY A 185 20.14 43.53 -3.49
N HIS A 186 20.96 44.52 -3.72
CA HIS A 186 21.87 44.52 -4.87
C HIS A 186 23.11 43.66 -4.56
N ALA A 187 23.36 42.59 -5.33
CA ALA A 187 24.44 41.65 -5.05
C ALA A 187 25.83 42.31 -4.95
N ALA A 188 26.14 43.31 -5.81
CA ALA A 188 27.42 44.01 -5.79
C ALA A 188 27.64 44.95 -4.58
N ARG A 189 26.55 45.25 -3.81
CA ARG A 189 26.65 46.12 -2.63
C ARG A 189 26.69 45.33 -1.33
N GLY A 190 26.53 44.01 -1.36
CA GLY A 190 26.43 43.19 -0.17
C GLY A 190 25.20 43.48 0.68
N GLU A 191 24.14 44.06 0.08
CA GLU A 191 22.88 44.39 0.71
C GLU A 191 21.93 43.20 0.71
N GLY A 192 21.00 43.19 1.69
CA GLY A 192 19.97 42.15 1.76
C GLY A 192 20.35 41.00 2.67
N VAL A 193 19.49 39.97 2.68
CA VAL A 193 19.69 38.69 3.36
C VAL A 193 19.38 37.59 2.33
N ASN A 194 20.37 36.78 1.99
CA ASN A 194 20.23 35.80 0.93
C ASN A 194 19.46 34.56 1.44
N ALA A 195 18.24 34.38 0.97
CA ALA A 195 17.39 33.23 1.33
C ALA A 195 18.00 31.88 0.84
N LEU A 196 18.73 31.89 -0.28
CA LEU A 196 19.42 30.69 -0.77
C LEU A 196 20.46 30.19 0.22
N TYR A 197 21.22 31.08 0.87
CA TYR A 197 22.20 30.68 1.89
C TYR A 197 21.53 30.14 3.14
N ILE A 198 20.38 30.72 3.55
CA ILE A 198 19.61 30.17 4.66
C ILE A 198 19.13 28.75 4.34
N ALA A 199 18.61 28.52 3.11
CA ALA A 199 18.19 27.19 2.67
C ALA A 199 19.35 26.21 2.61
N LEU A 200 20.54 26.62 2.14
CA LEU A 200 21.73 25.76 2.09
C LEU A 200 22.19 25.34 3.48
N ASP A 201 22.13 26.25 4.46
CA ASP A 201 22.44 25.92 5.87
C ASP A 201 21.46 24.90 6.43
N ASP A 202 20.17 25.05 6.15
CA ASP A 202 19.12 24.11 6.57
C ASP A 202 19.28 22.76 5.85
N ILE A 203 19.57 22.73 4.55
CA ILE A 203 19.83 21.52 3.78
C ILE A 203 21.09 20.79 4.29
N ALA A 204 22.15 21.53 4.61
CA ALA A 204 23.35 20.94 5.20
C ALA A 204 23.05 20.30 6.57
N ARG A 205 22.19 20.93 7.39
CA ARG A 205 21.71 20.40 8.66
C ARG A 205 20.88 19.13 8.44
N LEU A 206 19.93 19.10 7.49
CA LEU A 206 19.10 17.93 7.17
C LEU A 206 19.95 16.74 6.73
N ARG A 207 21.01 16.94 5.94
CA ARG A 207 21.93 15.87 5.50
C ARG A 207 22.60 15.15 6.66
N SER A 208 22.91 15.85 7.74
CA SER A 208 23.56 15.31 8.95
C SER A 208 22.59 15.04 10.09
N PHE A 209 21.30 15.35 9.92
CA PHE A 209 20.31 15.20 10.98
C PHE A 209 20.15 13.73 11.41
N ARG A 210 20.07 13.52 12.72
CA ARG A 210 19.76 12.21 13.30
C ARG A 210 18.66 12.37 14.34
N PHE A 211 17.68 11.51 14.24
CA PHE A 211 16.63 11.40 15.27
C PHE A 211 17.17 10.67 16.50
N GLY A 212 16.63 10.98 17.67
CA GLY A 212 17.08 10.38 18.94
C GLY A 212 16.58 8.95 19.17
N ARG A 213 15.57 8.50 18.43
CA ARG A 213 15.05 7.13 18.47
C ARG A 213 15.12 6.53 17.08
N GLU A 214 15.40 5.23 17.00
CA GLU A 214 15.36 4.44 15.77
C GLU A 214 14.37 3.28 15.91
N SER A 215 13.75 2.88 14.82
CA SER A 215 12.92 1.69 14.78
C SER A 215 13.78 0.44 14.76
N GLU A 216 13.42 -0.56 15.58
CA GLU A 216 14.09 -1.87 15.55
C GLU A 216 13.87 -2.60 14.23
N LEU A 217 12.71 -2.43 13.59
CA LEU A 217 12.35 -3.09 12.34
C LEU A 217 12.68 -2.25 11.10
N LEU A 218 12.38 -0.94 11.13
CA LEU A 218 12.48 -0.08 9.95
C LEU A 218 13.79 0.72 9.89
N GLY A 219 14.60 0.68 10.97
CA GLY A 219 15.83 1.44 11.07
C GLY A 219 15.60 2.95 11.21
N PRO A 220 16.57 3.80 10.78
CA PRO A 220 16.47 5.25 10.92
C PRO A 220 15.48 5.88 9.93
N ILE A 221 14.93 7.04 10.31
CA ILE A 221 14.15 7.89 9.41
C ILE A 221 15.05 8.39 8.28
N GLY A 222 14.58 8.23 7.03
CA GLY A 222 15.26 8.73 5.83
C GLY A 222 14.86 10.17 5.52
N ILE A 223 15.83 11.02 5.18
CA ILE A 223 15.60 12.41 4.76
C ILE A 223 16.32 12.66 3.46
N ALA A 224 15.61 13.15 2.45
CA ALA A 224 16.18 13.54 1.16
C ALA A 224 15.60 14.90 0.71
N VAL A 225 16.47 15.85 0.36
CA VAL A 225 16.03 17.07 -0.33
C VAL A 225 16.02 16.78 -1.83
N THR A 226 14.85 16.97 -2.46
CA THR A 226 14.61 16.53 -3.83
C THR A 226 14.43 17.67 -4.82
N GLN A 227 14.11 18.88 -4.35
CA GLN A 227 13.92 20.07 -5.18
C GLN A 227 14.45 21.30 -4.46
N ILE A 228 14.98 22.27 -5.21
CA ILE A 228 15.36 23.60 -4.72
C ILE A 228 15.19 24.63 -5.84
N GLU A 229 14.62 25.80 -5.48
CA GLU A 229 14.40 26.90 -6.39
C GLU A 229 14.62 28.25 -5.67
N ALA A 230 15.42 29.14 -6.29
CA ALA A 230 15.68 30.49 -5.78
C ALA A 230 16.21 31.42 -6.86
N GLY A 231 15.88 32.73 -6.73
CA GLY A 231 16.43 33.81 -7.53
C GLY A 231 15.78 33.94 -8.91
N THR A 232 15.86 35.14 -9.49
CA THR A 232 15.30 35.48 -10.81
C THR A 232 16.32 36.18 -11.71
N GLN A 233 17.31 36.88 -11.12
CA GLN A 233 18.32 37.64 -11.84
C GLN A 233 19.67 37.51 -11.11
N HIS A 234 20.77 37.52 -11.88
CA HIS A 234 22.11 37.28 -11.36
C HIS A 234 22.63 38.40 -10.40
N ASN A 235 22.07 39.60 -10.48
CA ASN A 235 22.48 40.77 -9.70
C ASN A 235 21.54 41.13 -8.54
N VAL A 236 20.53 40.28 -8.30
CA VAL A 236 19.54 40.45 -7.19
C VAL A 236 19.72 39.34 -6.16
N VAL A 237 19.94 39.71 -4.91
CA VAL A 237 19.94 38.76 -3.77
C VAL A 237 18.54 38.20 -3.61
N PRO A 238 18.34 36.86 -3.66
CA PRO A 238 17.02 36.26 -3.52
C PRO A 238 16.48 36.42 -2.09
N ASP A 239 15.25 36.90 -1.99
CA ASP A 239 14.53 37.06 -0.73
C ASP A 239 13.70 35.82 -0.34
N THR A 240 13.60 34.86 -1.26
CA THR A 240 12.89 33.61 -1.04
C THR A 240 13.65 32.47 -1.69
N CYS A 241 13.75 31.34 -0.98
CA CYS A 241 14.22 30.05 -1.51
C CYS A 241 13.25 28.97 -1.07
N ARG A 242 12.75 28.18 -2.01
CA ARG A 242 11.88 27.04 -1.76
C ARG A 242 12.66 25.75 -1.98
N PHE A 243 12.41 24.74 -1.13
CA PHE A 243 12.94 23.40 -1.33
C PHE A 243 11.98 22.35 -0.78
N VAL A 244 12.05 21.16 -1.33
CA VAL A 244 11.17 20.04 -0.96
C VAL A 244 11.98 18.95 -0.30
N VAL A 245 11.45 18.43 0.80
CA VAL A 245 12.07 17.35 1.58
C VAL A 245 11.15 16.13 1.58
N ASP A 246 11.62 14.99 1.05
CA ASP A 246 11.04 13.67 1.20
C ASP A 246 11.53 13.07 2.51
N VAL A 247 10.60 12.73 3.42
CA VAL A 247 10.89 12.13 4.72
C VAL A 247 10.24 10.77 4.79
N ARG A 248 11.07 9.71 4.82
CA ARG A 248 10.63 8.32 4.99
C ARG A 248 10.59 8.00 6.47
N THR A 249 9.39 8.10 7.06
CA THR A 249 9.17 7.94 8.49
C THR A 249 9.16 6.47 8.93
N THR A 250 9.31 6.24 10.24
CA THR A 250 9.29 4.92 10.85
C THR A 250 8.34 4.92 12.05
N ASP A 251 8.07 3.78 12.63
CA ASP A 251 7.21 3.61 13.82
C ASP A 251 7.84 4.15 15.11
N ALA A 252 9.11 4.59 15.09
CA ALA A 252 9.76 5.22 16.25
C ALA A 252 9.15 6.58 16.63
N TYR A 253 8.53 7.28 15.68
CA TYR A 253 7.83 8.56 15.87
C TYR A 253 6.55 8.61 15.03
N SER A 254 5.55 9.33 15.50
CA SER A 254 4.43 9.71 14.64
C SER A 254 4.91 10.67 13.53
N ASN A 255 4.12 10.79 12.47
CA ASN A 255 4.44 11.77 11.42
C ASN A 255 4.40 13.20 11.95
N GLU A 256 3.48 13.51 12.88
CA GLU A 256 3.34 14.78 13.53
C GLU A 256 4.56 15.11 14.41
N GLU A 257 5.05 14.15 15.21
CA GLU A 257 6.30 14.30 16.00
C GLU A 257 7.49 14.53 15.07
N THR A 258 7.60 13.75 13.98
CA THR A 258 8.67 13.89 12.99
C THR A 258 8.70 15.29 12.38
N VAL A 259 7.55 15.82 11.96
CA VAL A 259 7.40 17.18 11.44
C VAL A 259 7.79 18.21 12.48
N GLY A 260 7.33 18.06 13.74
CA GLY A 260 7.65 18.97 14.83
C GLY A 260 9.16 19.05 15.10
N ILE A 261 9.83 17.90 15.13
CA ILE A 261 11.29 17.80 15.33
C ILE A 261 12.05 18.50 14.19
N LEU A 262 11.67 18.24 12.94
CA LEU A 262 12.33 18.86 11.78
C LEU A 262 12.09 20.36 11.72
N ARG A 263 10.88 20.84 12.01
CA ARG A 263 10.56 22.26 12.10
C ARG A 263 11.44 22.98 13.13
N ALA A 264 11.61 22.39 14.30
CA ALA A 264 12.44 22.98 15.35
C ALA A 264 13.94 23.03 14.98
N ALA A 265 14.38 22.19 14.05
CA ALA A 265 15.76 22.16 13.59
C ALA A 265 16.05 23.14 12.44
N LEU A 266 15.05 23.67 11.76
CA LEU A 266 15.18 24.52 10.58
C LEU A 266 14.93 25.99 10.91
N ARG A 267 15.55 26.87 10.12
CA ARG A 267 15.25 28.32 10.10
C ARG A 267 14.14 28.63 9.08
N SER A 268 14.00 27.79 8.07
CA SER A 268 12.95 27.85 7.06
C SER A 268 11.61 27.41 7.62
N ASP A 269 10.52 27.96 7.13
CA ASP A 269 9.20 27.40 7.33
C ASP A 269 9.13 26.04 6.67
N ALA A 270 8.57 25.04 7.34
CA ALA A 270 8.38 23.70 6.81
C ALA A 270 6.92 23.28 6.97
N VAL A 271 6.22 23.07 5.87
CA VAL A 271 4.79 22.74 5.84
C VAL A 271 4.62 21.33 5.26
N PRO A 272 4.05 20.36 5.99
CA PRO A 272 3.80 19.05 5.47
C PRO A 272 2.62 19.10 4.48
N ARG A 273 2.75 18.44 3.32
CA ARG A 273 1.62 18.22 2.40
C ARG A 273 0.57 17.32 3.03
N SER A 274 1.01 16.32 3.78
CA SER A 274 0.18 15.37 4.52
C SER A 274 0.99 14.67 5.61
N THR A 275 0.33 14.25 6.70
CA THR A 275 0.90 13.37 7.75
C THR A 275 0.19 12.02 7.81
N ARG A 276 -0.63 11.68 6.80
CA ARG A 276 -1.55 10.53 6.86
C ARG A 276 -0.88 9.19 6.55
N ILE A 277 0.17 9.16 5.71
CA ILE A 277 0.87 7.93 5.31
C ILE A 277 1.82 7.53 6.43
N ARG A 278 1.33 6.69 7.32
CA ARG A 278 2.07 6.28 8.52
C ARG A 278 3.00 5.11 8.21
N ALA A 279 4.08 5.00 8.97
CA ALA A 279 4.84 3.77 8.99
C ALA A 279 4.00 2.64 9.61
N ALA A 280 4.13 1.44 9.07
CA ALA A 280 3.48 0.25 9.59
C ALA A 280 4.54 -0.84 9.84
N ALA A 281 4.54 -1.41 11.04
CA ALA A 281 5.45 -2.48 11.41
C ALA A 281 4.75 -3.52 12.29
N VAL A 282 5.04 -4.80 12.08
CA VAL A 282 4.52 -5.91 12.87
C VAL A 282 5.68 -6.79 13.29
N GLY A 283 5.88 -6.93 14.60
CA GLY A 283 6.97 -7.74 15.17
C GLY A 283 6.83 -9.23 14.91
N GLY A 284 7.95 -9.96 14.92
CA GLY A 284 8.02 -11.39 14.60
C GLY A 284 7.14 -12.28 15.48
N GLU A 285 6.87 -11.86 16.72
CA GLU A 285 6.02 -12.61 17.66
C GLU A 285 4.51 -12.47 17.41
N HIS A 286 4.10 -11.55 16.54
CA HIS A 286 2.70 -11.37 16.23
C HIS A 286 2.11 -12.56 15.45
N PRO A 287 0.88 -13.03 15.74
CA PRO A 287 0.27 -14.17 15.05
C PRO A 287 0.29 -14.08 13.51
N LEU A 288 0.10 -12.90 12.93
CA LEU A 288 0.19 -12.68 11.49
C LEU A 288 1.56 -13.11 10.94
N VAL A 289 2.65 -12.75 11.62
CA VAL A 289 4.02 -13.07 11.18
C VAL A 289 4.33 -14.54 11.40
N LYS A 290 3.97 -15.09 12.57
CA LYS A 290 4.12 -16.52 12.87
C LYS A 290 3.41 -17.40 11.83
N ALA A 291 2.18 -17.04 11.47
CA ALA A 291 1.42 -17.75 10.46
C ALA A 291 2.10 -17.71 9.07
N ALA A 292 2.70 -16.58 8.68
CA ALA A 292 3.42 -16.44 7.41
C ALA A 292 4.68 -17.34 7.40
N VAL A 293 5.46 -17.32 8.47
CA VAL A 293 6.64 -18.19 8.63
C VAL A 293 6.22 -19.67 8.64
N ALA A 294 5.15 -20.02 9.35
CA ALA A 294 4.61 -21.39 9.37
C ALA A 294 4.03 -21.82 8.00
N ALA A 295 3.59 -20.86 7.17
CA ALA A 295 3.22 -21.11 5.79
C ALA A 295 4.44 -21.25 4.85
N GLY A 296 5.68 -21.05 5.36
CA GLY A 296 6.93 -21.18 4.61
C GLY A 296 7.32 -19.89 3.88
N ARG A 297 6.90 -18.70 4.37
CA ARG A 297 7.24 -17.43 3.76
C ARG A 297 8.35 -16.73 4.52
N GLU A 298 9.24 -16.07 3.78
CA GLU A 298 10.28 -15.22 4.35
C GLU A 298 9.69 -13.84 4.72
N THR A 299 10.30 -13.20 5.73
CA THR A 299 9.90 -11.86 6.14
C THR A 299 10.87 -10.81 5.63
N TYR A 300 10.35 -9.62 5.26
CA TYR A 300 11.18 -8.51 4.82
C TYR A 300 10.50 -7.15 5.08
N ILE A 301 11.25 -6.05 4.89
CA ILE A 301 10.72 -4.69 4.94
C ILE A 301 10.47 -4.20 3.51
N SER A 302 9.23 -3.84 3.22
CA SER A 302 8.85 -3.36 1.89
C SER A 302 9.35 -1.93 1.66
N PRO A 303 9.93 -1.64 0.48
CA PRO A 303 10.29 -0.28 0.09
C PRO A 303 9.08 0.55 -0.38
N THR A 304 7.97 -0.11 -0.75
CA THR A 304 6.76 0.52 -1.26
C THR A 304 5.70 0.65 -0.18
N THR A 305 4.87 1.68 -0.29
CA THR A 305 3.69 1.92 0.57
C THR A 305 2.46 1.24 -0.03
N SER A 306 1.46 0.95 0.82
CA SER A 306 0.18 0.37 0.42
C SER A 306 -0.95 0.86 1.34
N ASP A 307 -2.17 0.44 1.11
CA ASP A 307 -3.34 0.67 1.99
C ASP A 307 -3.07 0.33 3.46
N ARG A 308 -2.10 -0.55 3.71
CA ARG A 308 -1.63 -0.91 5.04
C ARG A 308 -1.24 0.32 5.89
N THR A 309 -0.63 1.33 5.28
CA THR A 309 -0.17 2.55 5.97
C THR A 309 -1.33 3.43 6.47
N LEU A 310 -2.55 3.16 6.03
CA LEU A 310 -3.77 3.82 6.46
C LEU A 310 -4.53 3.05 7.55
N MET A 311 -4.10 1.81 7.86
CA MET A 311 -4.74 0.94 8.84
C MET A 311 -4.18 1.20 10.25
N PRO A 312 -5.05 1.44 11.27
CA PRO A 312 -4.61 1.72 12.65
C PRO A 312 -4.34 0.46 13.48
N PHE A 313 -4.34 -0.72 12.88
CA PHE A 313 -4.16 -2.03 13.50
C PHE A 313 -3.04 -2.82 12.80
N PRO A 314 -2.52 -3.90 13.41
CA PRO A 314 -1.49 -4.74 12.79
C PRO A 314 -1.93 -5.27 11.43
N ALA A 315 -1.10 -5.08 10.42
CA ALA A 315 -1.35 -5.56 9.08
C ALA A 315 -0.07 -6.13 8.46
N LEU A 316 -0.19 -7.25 7.76
CA LEU A 316 0.87 -7.88 6.98
C LEU A 316 0.60 -7.65 5.50
N LYS A 317 1.65 -7.38 4.71
CA LYS A 317 1.53 -7.28 3.25
C LYS A 317 2.12 -8.52 2.59
N MET A 318 1.35 -9.18 1.72
CA MET A 318 1.80 -10.38 1.01
C MET A 318 0.85 -10.63 -0.17
N GLY A 319 1.39 -10.96 -1.36
CA GLY A 319 0.58 -11.32 -2.50
C GLY A 319 1.38 -11.81 -3.71
N PRO A 320 0.70 -12.41 -4.71
CA PRO A 320 1.31 -12.88 -5.95
C PRO A 320 1.85 -11.73 -6.79
N GLY A 321 2.74 -12.06 -7.70
CA GLY A 321 3.42 -11.10 -8.55
C GLY A 321 4.66 -10.49 -7.90
N GLN A 322 5.33 -9.60 -8.63
CA GLN A 322 6.61 -9.01 -8.24
C GLN A 322 6.53 -7.48 -8.23
N SER A 323 6.97 -6.85 -7.13
CA SER A 323 6.98 -5.37 -7.00
C SER A 323 7.78 -4.67 -8.11
N SER A 324 8.77 -5.34 -8.70
CA SER A 324 9.55 -4.79 -9.81
C SER A 324 8.79 -4.64 -11.13
N ARG A 325 7.60 -5.22 -11.24
CA ARG A 325 6.72 -5.12 -12.41
C ARG A 325 5.64 -4.04 -12.24
N SER A 326 5.45 -3.53 -11.02
CA SER A 326 4.48 -2.47 -10.74
C SER A 326 4.86 -1.18 -11.45
N HIS A 327 3.87 -0.49 -12.01
CA HIS A 327 4.01 0.79 -12.71
C HIS A 327 4.95 0.76 -13.94
N THR A 328 5.22 -0.41 -14.49
CA THR A 328 6.05 -0.59 -15.70
C THR A 328 5.19 -0.81 -16.93
N ALA A 329 5.71 -0.46 -18.11
CA ALA A 329 5.08 -0.83 -19.37
C ALA A 329 5.10 -2.35 -19.55
N ASP A 330 4.06 -2.87 -20.22
CA ASP A 330 3.87 -4.30 -20.47
C ASP A 330 3.91 -5.13 -19.18
N GLU A 331 3.30 -4.61 -18.13
CA GLU A 331 3.07 -5.28 -16.86
C GLU A 331 2.42 -6.65 -17.07
N PHE A 332 2.85 -7.66 -16.31
CA PHE A 332 2.33 -9.02 -16.40
C PHE A 332 2.41 -9.76 -15.06
N VAL A 333 1.62 -10.81 -14.95
CA VAL A 333 1.70 -11.83 -13.89
C VAL A 333 1.80 -13.22 -14.52
N LEU A 334 2.45 -14.17 -13.83
CA LEU A 334 2.53 -15.54 -14.27
C LEU A 334 1.33 -16.35 -13.74
N LEU A 335 0.87 -17.31 -14.54
CA LEU A 335 -0.20 -18.24 -14.13
C LEU A 335 0.16 -18.98 -12.83
N GLU A 336 1.41 -19.43 -12.71
CA GLU A 336 1.90 -20.09 -11.50
C GLU A 336 1.90 -19.19 -10.27
N GLU A 337 2.14 -17.88 -10.42
CA GLU A 337 2.11 -16.92 -9.30
C GLU A 337 0.69 -16.75 -8.75
N ILE A 338 -0.34 -16.79 -9.61
CA ILE A 338 -1.75 -16.75 -9.19
C ILE A 338 -2.09 -18.04 -8.43
N ALA A 339 -1.69 -19.20 -8.96
CA ALA A 339 -1.91 -20.49 -8.33
C ALA A 339 -1.21 -20.61 -6.96
N GLU A 340 0.07 -20.21 -6.90
CA GLU A 340 0.82 -20.13 -5.63
C GLU A 340 0.13 -19.17 -4.66
N GLY A 341 -0.32 -18.00 -5.14
CA GLY A 341 -1.01 -17.00 -4.33
C GLY A 341 -2.21 -17.59 -3.59
N ILE A 342 -3.09 -18.30 -4.30
CA ILE A 342 -4.27 -18.95 -3.71
C ILE A 342 -3.84 -20.00 -2.67
N ALA A 343 -2.95 -20.91 -3.04
CA ALA A 343 -2.50 -21.97 -2.14
C ALA A 343 -1.82 -21.45 -0.87
N VAL A 344 -1.03 -20.37 -1.01
CA VAL A 344 -0.36 -19.74 0.14
C VAL A 344 -1.34 -19.01 1.02
N TYR A 345 -2.32 -18.29 0.47
CA TYR A 345 -3.34 -17.62 1.27
C TYR A 345 -4.22 -18.61 2.04
N GLU A 346 -4.63 -19.72 1.41
CA GLU A 346 -5.36 -20.78 2.10
C GLU A 346 -4.52 -21.35 3.25
N LYS A 347 -3.27 -21.71 2.99
CA LYS A 347 -2.35 -22.23 4.02
C LYS A 347 -2.12 -21.20 5.13
N TYR A 348 -1.95 -19.92 4.79
CA TYR A 348 -1.72 -18.84 5.74
C TYR A 348 -2.92 -18.63 6.66
N ILE A 349 -4.15 -18.55 6.13
CA ILE A 349 -5.37 -18.40 6.94
C ILE A 349 -5.53 -19.60 7.88
N GLY A 350 -5.29 -20.83 7.39
CA GLY A 350 -5.32 -22.03 8.21
C GLY A 350 -4.26 -22.03 9.32
N LYS A 351 -3.03 -21.56 9.04
CA LYS A 351 -1.97 -21.42 10.05
C LYS A 351 -2.32 -20.33 11.07
N LEU A 352 -2.85 -19.21 10.63
CA LEU A 352 -3.32 -18.15 11.53
C LEU A 352 -4.44 -18.68 12.45
N ALA A 353 -5.37 -19.45 11.91
CA ALA A 353 -6.42 -20.06 12.71
C ALA A 353 -5.86 -21.00 13.80
N GLN A 354 -4.77 -21.74 13.50
CA GLN A 354 -4.08 -22.60 14.49
C GLN A 354 -3.44 -21.76 15.61
N GLU A 355 -2.87 -20.58 15.33
CA GLU A 355 -2.36 -19.65 16.35
C GLU A 355 -3.48 -19.20 17.32
N TYR A 356 -4.74 -19.16 16.86
CA TYR A 356 -5.92 -18.87 17.68
C TYR A 356 -6.61 -20.12 18.24
N GLY A 357 -5.94 -21.28 18.19
CA GLY A 357 -6.41 -22.53 18.81
C GLY A 357 -7.40 -23.35 17.96
N TRP A 358 -7.57 -23.01 16.67
CA TRP A 358 -8.42 -23.79 15.77
C TRP A 358 -7.79 -25.16 15.48
N LYS A 359 -8.59 -26.22 15.66
CA LYS A 359 -8.20 -27.58 15.28
C LYS A 359 -8.90 -27.91 13.97
N THR A 360 -8.14 -28.14 12.91
CA THR A 360 -8.70 -28.73 11.67
C THR A 360 -9.34 -30.05 12.02
N LEU A 361 -10.63 -30.19 11.78
CA LEU A 361 -11.27 -31.49 11.71
C LEU A 361 -10.61 -32.20 10.53
N GLY A 362 -9.80 -33.25 10.80
CA GLY A 362 -9.04 -34.04 9.83
C GLY A 362 -9.92 -34.74 8.80
#